data_a5aecd888963cbf9cf9acb18b1bc781f
#
_entry.id   a5aecd888963cbf9cf9acb18b1bc781f
#
_cell.length_a   1.000
_cell.length_b   1.000
_cell.length_c   1.000
_cell.angle_alpha   90.00
_cell.angle_beta   90.00
_cell.angle_gamma   90.00
#
_symmetry.space_group_name_H-M   'P 1'
#
loop_
_entity.id
_entity.type
_entity.pdbx_description
1 polymer ?
#
loop_
_entity_poly.entity_id
_entity_poly.type
_entity_poly.pdbx_seq_one_letter_code
_entity_poly.pdbx_strand_id
1 'polypeptide(L)'
;MRSTLPQEHPNPTGPNRRSALQDRAPTLHPTQSKHNRLLVGRRRLRAILFAQMSPQDIEDCDELVADLARRFRAHLRRRQRQAWRGRLDVRRTIRWSISKGGVPIQPAFRGRRPGSPDLVALCDCSHSVATATRFFVSLLHPAHTFFRRVRLFAFVDQPIEMSVEDGTLVPHGQLDLYARSDFGRVLVTFRERYESLLNRNTILLIMGDARNNRRPPRADLLARFRTAVRQLVWLNPEPIERWNTGDSVMSTYRRACDELLRAATIQELHAALRRCLTRI
;
A
#
# COMPACT_ATOMS: atom_id res chain seq x y z
N MET A 1 -33.09 98.48 -18.59
CA MET A 1 -34.50 98.16 -18.54
C MET A 1 -34.71 96.76 -19.03
N ARG A 2 -35.29 95.95 -18.14
CA ARG A 2 -35.84 94.56 -18.32
C ARG A 2 -35.20 93.62 -19.27
N SER A 3 -34.45 92.73 -18.64
CA SER A 3 -34.00 91.44 -18.92
C SER A 3 -35.13 90.42 -19.14
N THR A 4 -35.07 89.56 -20.11
CA THR A 4 -35.83 88.34 -20.19
C THR A 4 -34.89 87.18 -20.49
N LEU A 5 -34.77 86.28 -19.53
CA LEU A 5 -34.06 85.02 -19.66
C LEU A 5 -34.91 83.99 -20.42
N PRO A 6 -34.28 83.03 -21.19
CA PRO A 6 -34.98 81.87 -21.70
C PRO A 6 -34.89 80.70 -20.70
N GLN A 7 -35.97 79.92 -20.59
CA GLN A 7 -36.11 78.73 -19.81
C GLN A 7 -35.42 77.57 -20.44
N GLU A 8 -34.62 76.88 -19.67
CA GLU A 8 -34.04 75.53 -20.01
C GLU A 8 -35.08 74.46 -19.72
N HIS A 9 -35.24 73.51 -20.67
CA HIS A 9 -35.99 72.28 -20.51
C HIS A 9 -35.06 71.15 -19.93
N PRO A 10 -35.53 70.33 -18.98
CA PRO A 10 -34.75 69.25 -18.47
C PRO A 10 -34.83 68.05 -19.43
N ASN A 11 -33.64 67.49 -19.73
CA ASN A 11 -33.42 66.28 -20.51
C ASN A 11 -33.71 65.05 -19.66
N PRO A 12 -34.40 63.98 -20.13
CA PRO A 12 -34.66 62.78 -19.34
C PRO A 12 -33.44 61.91 -19.30
N THR A 13 -32.92 61.69 -18.11
CA THR A 13 -31.86 60.75 -17.78
C THR A 13 -32.25 59.27 -18.09
N GLY A 14 -31.59 58.66 -19.05
CA GLY A 14 -31.73 57.26 -19.34
C GLY A 14 -31.19 56.34 -18.21
N PRO A 15 -31.63 55.08 -18.10
CA PRO A 15 -31.30 54.19 -16.99
C PRO A 15 -29.85 53.79 -17.00
N ASN A 16 -29.24 53.96 -15.83
CA ASN A 16 -27.85 53.63 -15.49
C ASN A 16 -27.58 52.10 -15.60
N ARG A 17 -26.83 51.63 -16.65
CA ARG A 17 -26.43 50.26 -16.90
C ARG A 17 -25.24 49.79 -16.04
N ARG A 18 -25.10 50.22 -14.80
CA ARG A 18 -23.98 49.85 -13.92
C ARG A 18 -24.39 49.14 -12.62
N SER A 19 -25.33 48.22 -12.64
CA SER A 19 -25.63 47.42 -11.43
C SER A 19 -26.23 46.06 -11.76
N ALA A 20 -25.52 45.24 -12.57
CA ALA A 20 -25.93 43.86 -12.85
C ALA A 20 -24.70 42.93 -13.03
N LEU A 21 -23.63 43.17 -12.26
CA LEU A 21 -22.55 42.21 -12.05
C LEU A 21 -22.51 41.87 -10.56
N GLN A 22 -23.68 41.49 -10.00
CA GLN A 22 -23.69 40.81 -8.71
C GLN A 22 -23.29 39.35 -8.91
N ASP A 23 -22.20 39.02 -8.28
CA ASP A 23 -21.66 37.71 -7.94
C ASP A 23 -22.68 36.56 -8.02
N ARG A 24 -22.71 35.85 -9.11
CA ARG A 24 -23.19 34.48 -9.14
C ARG A 24 -22.02 33.58 -8.72
N ALA A 25 -21.83 33.41 -7.41
CA ALA A 25 -21.12 32.28 -6.90
C ALA A 25 -21.69 30.99 -7.56
N PRO A 26 -20.85 30.09 -8.11
CA PRO A 26 -21.36 28.90 -8.75
C PRO A 26 -22.07 28.05 -7.70
N THR A 27 -23.38 27.99 -7.74
CA THR A 27 -24.20 27.06 -6.95
C THR A 27 -23.87 25.65 -7.44
N LEU A 28 -22.97 25.00 -6.74
CA LEU A 28 -22.65 23.58 -6.96
C LEU A 28 -23.94 22.77 -6.77
N HIS A 29 -24.33 22.02 -7.79
CA HIS A 29 -25.45 21.09 -7.72
C HIS A 29 -25.30 20.17 -6.50
N PRO A 30 -26.40 19.84 -5.76
CA PRO A 30 -26.34 19.03 -4.54
C PRO A 30 -25.59 17.69 -4.70
N THR A 31 -25.63 17.12 -5.90
CA THR A 31 -24.91 15.89 -6.26
C THR A 31 -23.40 16.10 -6.33
N GLN A 32 -22.93 17.25 -6.84
CA GLN A 32 -21.51 17.61 -6.87
C GLN A 32 -20.97 17.89 -5.46
N SER A 33 -21.79 18.51 -4.60
CA SER A 33 -21.41 18.74 -3.19
C SER A 33 -21.26 17.45 -2.41
N LYS A 34 -22.16 16.47 -2.57
CA LYS A 34 -22.02 15.13 -1.94
C LYS A 34 -20.80 14.38 -2.47
N HIS A 35 -20.59 14.38 -3.78
CA HIS A 35 -19.42 13.74 -4.40
C HIS A 35 -18.11 14.34 -3.91
N ASN A 36 -18.01 15.66 -3.83
CA ASN A 36 -16.84 16.35 -3.30
C ASN A 36 -16.57 16.03 -1.82
N ARG A 37 -17.62 15.97 -0.98
CA ARG A 37 -17.46 15.56 0.43
C ARG A 37 -16.93 14.15 0.58
N LEU A 38 -17.42 13.20 -0.22
CA LEU A 38 -16.94 11.83 -0.25
C LEU A 38 -15.47 11.74 -0.70
N LEU A 39 -15.07 12.51 -1.72
CA LEU A 39 -13.68 12.55 -2.18
C LEU A 39 -12.74 13.15 -1.13
N VAL A 40 -13.17 14.23 -0.46
CA VAL A 40 -12.39 14.85 0.63
C VAL A 40 -12.27 13.91 1.81
N GLY A 41 -13.35 13.24 2.22
CA GLY A 41 -13.33 12.22 3.26
C GLY A 41 -12.36 11.07 2.95
N ARG A 42 -12.46 10.49 1.75
CA ARG A 42 -11.53 9.43 1.31
C ARG A 42 -10.08 9.89 1.23
N ARG A 43 -9.82 11.15 0.89
CA ARG A 43 -8.47 11.74 0.87
C ARG A 43 -7.90 11.86 2.28
N ARG A 44 -8.70 12.33 3.24
CA ARG A 44 -8.34 12.38 4.66
C ARG A 44 -8.00 10.98 5.18
N LEU A 45 -8.89 10.00 5.00
CA LEU A 45 -8.71 8.63 5.48
C LEU A 45 -7.44 7.96 4.93
N ARG A 46 -7.03 8.28 3.70
CA ARG A 46 -5.78 7.78 3.13
C ARG A 46 -4.52 8.34 3.79
N ALA A 47 -4.59 9.56 4.30
CA ALA A 47 -3.45 10.32 4.79
C ALA A 47 -3.33 10.36 6.32
N ILE A 48 -4.38 9.96 7.05
CA ILE A 48 -4.33 9.91 8.52
C ILE A 48 -3.36 8.83 8.99
N LEU A 49 -2.57 9.13 10.02
CA LEU A 49 -1.67 8.15 10.62
C LEU A 49 -2.46 7.05 11.32
N PHE A 50 -2.06 5.81 11.20
CA PHE A 50 -2.72 4.68 11.86
C PHE A 50 -2.86 4.88 13.37
N ALA A 51 -1.84 5.46 14.02
CA ALA A 51 -1.86 5.77 15.44
C ALA A 51 -2.86 6.88 15.85
N GLN A 52 -3.45 7.59 14.89
CA GLN A 52 -4.40 8.69 15.10
C GLN A 52 -5.81 8.35 14.62
N MET A 53 -6.02 7.14 14.09
CA MET A 53 -7.32 6.70 13.64
C MET A 53 -8.26 6.44 14.81
N SER A 54 -9.45 7.02 14.76
CA SER A 54 -10.55 6.64 15.65
C SER A 54 -11.15 5.29 15.22
N PRO A 55 -11.90 4.59 16.08
CA PRO A 55 -12.63 3.39 15.70
C PRO A 55 -13.51 3.59 14.45
N GLN A 56 -14.17 4.76 14.33
CA GLN A 56 -14.97 5.11 13.18
C GLN A 56 -14.13 5.28 11.91
N ASP A 57 -12.96 5.93 12.00
CA ASP A 57 -12.05 6.04 10.85
C ASP A 57 -11.61 4.65 10.34
N ILE A 58 -11.43 3.68 11.26
CA ILE A 58 -11.04 2.31 10.91
C ILE A 58 -12.16 1.60 10.15
N GLU A 59 -13.42 1.73 10.60
CA GLU A 59 -14.59 1.17 9.92
C GLU A 59 -14.79 1.82 8.54
N ASP A 60 -14.73 3.14 8.46
CA ASP A 60 -14.85 3.90 7.20
C ASP A 60 -13.75 3.56 6.17
N CYS A 61 -12.62 3.03 6.65
CA CYS A 61 -11.53 2.60 5.79
C CYS A 61 -11.75 1.25 5.11
N ASP A 62 -12.67 0.39 5.58
CA ASP A 62 -12.82 -0.97 5.06
C ASP A 62 -13.19 -0.96 3.56
N GLU A 63 -14.14 -0.14 3.12
CA GLU A 63 -14.47 0.01 1.69
C GLU A 63 -13.30 0.59 0.89
N LEU A 64 -12.59 1.58 1.45
CA LEU A 64 -11.44 2.21 0.83
C LEU A 64 -10.32 1.19 0.62
N VAL A 65 -10.02 0.39 1.62
CA VAL A 65 -8.98 -0.65 1.58
C VAL A 65 -9.37 -1.75 0.60
N ALA A 66 -10.64 -2.18 0.58
CA ALA A 66 -11.14 -3.15 -0.40
C ALA A 66 -10.99 -2.63 -1.85
N ASP A 67 -11.27 -1.35 -2.11
CA ASP A 67 -11.06 -0.75 -3.42
C ASP A 67 -9.56 -0.71 -3.81
N LEU A 68 -8.70 -0.30 -2.88
CA LEU A 68 -7.25 -0.29 -3.09
C LEU A 68 -6.70 -1.70 -3.33
N ALA A 69 -7.19 -2.72 -2.63
CA ALA A 69 -6.81 -4.10 -2.79
C ALA A 69 -7.20 -4.64 -4.19
N ARG A 70 -8.41 -4.31 -4.69
CA ARG A 70 -8.82 -4.63 -6.07
C ARG A 70 -7.90 -3.97 -7.11
N ARG A 71 -7.58 -2.69 -6.94
CA ARG A 71 -6.66 -1.95 -7.83
C ARG A 71 -5.25 -2.51 -7.79
N PHE A 72 -4.76 -2.87 -6.61
CA PHE A 72 -3.47 -3.51 -6.43
C PHE A 72 -3.41 -4.86 -7.15
N ARG A 73 -4.42 -5.71 -6.99
CA ARG A 73 -4.55 -6.98 -7.74
C ARG A 73 -4.54 -6.75 -9.27
N ALA A 74 -5.31 -5.77 -9.75
CA ALA A 74 -5.34 -5.45 -11.18
C ALA A 74 -3.97 -4.97 -11.69
N HIS A 75 -3.23 -4.19 -10.88
CA HIS A 75 -1.89 -3.73 -11.19
C HIS A 75 -0.90 -4.91 -11.29
N LEU A 76 -0.91 -5.83 -10.32
CA LEU A 76 -0.06 -7.04 -10.36
C LEU A 76 -0.36 -7.91 -11.60
N ARG A 77 -1.65 -8.12 -11.93
CA ARG A 77 -2.04 -8.84 -13.15
C ARG A 77 -1.48 -8.19 -14.42
N ARG A 78 -1.54 -6.86 -14.51
CA ARG A 78 -1.01 -6.12 -15.66
C ARG A 78 0.50 -6.31 -15.78
N ARG A 79 1.23 -6.20 -14.67
CA ARG A 79 2.69 -6.40 -14.62
C ARG A 79 3.08 -7.81 -15.01
N GLN A 80 2.40 -8.81 -14.48
CA GLN A 80 2.63 -10.21 -14.84
C GLN A 80 2.44 -10.44 -16.34
N ARG A 81 1.37 -9.88 -16.95
CA ARG A 81 1.15 -9.97 -18.40
C ARG A 81 2.27 -9.27 -19.19
N GLN A 82 2.80 -8.13 -18.71
CA GLN A 82 3.92 -7.44 -19.35
C GLN A 82 5.22 -8.22 -19.24
N ALA A 83 5.50 -8.82 -18.09
CA ALA A 83 6.69 -9.67 -17.87
C ALA A 83 6.67 -10.93 -18.75
N TRP A 84 5.48 -11.40 -19.16
CA TRP A 84 5.34 -12.52 -20.10
C TRP A 84 5.66 -12.16 -21.54
N ARG A 85 5.73 -10.88 -21.88
CA ARG A 85 6.22 -10.38 -23.17
C ARG A 85 7.74 -10.31 -23.13
N GLY A 86 8.42 -11.46 -23.20
CA GLY A 86 9.88 -11.54 -23.33
C GLY A 86 10.41 -10.82 -24.59
N ARG A 87 11.70 -10.99 -24.90
CA ARG A 87 12.25 -10.47 -26.16
C ARG A 87 11.49 -11.07 -27.35
N LEU A 88 11.18 -10.23 -28.34
CA LEU A 88 10.52 -10.67 -29.58
C LEU A 88 11.36 -11.78 -30.24
N ASP A 89 10.78 -12.94 -30.44
CA ASP A 89 11.37 -14.02 -31.24
C ASP A 89 11.05 -13.77 -32.70
N VAL A 90 11.89 -12.97 -33.36
CA VAL A 90 11.71 -12.60 -34.77
C VAL A 90 11.63 -13.84 -35.64
N ARG A 91 12.48 -14.85 -35.45
CA ARG A 91 12.47 -16.08 -36.24
C ARG A 91 11.16 -16.86 -36.09
N ARG A 92 10.66 -17.00 -34.87
CA ARG A 92 9.40 -17.68 -34.60
C ARG A 92 8.19 -16.88 -35.11
N THR A 93 8.23 -15.55 -34.98
CA THR A 93 7.21 -14.66 -35.50
C THR A 93 7.11 -14.76 -37.00
N ILE A 94 8.24 -14.71 -37.74
CA ILE A 94 8.29 -14.85 -39.17
C ILE A 94 7.80 -16.24 -39.62
N ARG A 95 8.29 -17.31 -39.00
CA ARG A 95 7.85 -18.68 -39.32
C ARG A 95 6.34 -18.86 -39.16
N TRP A 96 5.76 -18.29 -38.11
CA TRP A 96 4.31 -18.31 -37.85
C TRP A 96 3.54 -17.44 -38.86
N SER A 97 4.11 -16.32 -39.28
CA SER A 97 3.51 -15.44 -40.26
C SER A 97 3.45 -16.11 -41.64
N ILE A 98 4.51 -16.80 -42.03
CA ILE A 98 4.56 -17.54 -43.32
C ILE A 98 3.48 -18.62 -43.37
N SER A 99 3.26 -19.36 -42.27
CA SER A 99 2.22 -20.41 -42.20
C SER A 99 0.79 -19.85 -42.19
N LYS A 100 0.62 -18.53 -42.05
CA LYS A 100 -0.68 -17.83 -42.02
C LYS A 100 -0.79 -16.73 -43.11
N GLY A 101 -0.15 -16.92 -44.25
CA GLY A 101 -0.26 -15.99 -45.39
C GLY A 101 0.67 -14.76 -45.33
N GLY A 102 1.72 -14.80 -44.52
CA GLY A 102 2.78 -13.76 -44.56
C GLY A 102 2.53 -12.51 -43.72
N VAL A 103 1.33 -12.34 -43.11
CA VAL A 103 1.03 -11.18 -42.27
C VAL A 103 1.36 -11.49 -40.82
N PRO A 104 2.20 -10.71 -40.09
CA PRO A 104 2.55 -10.92 -38.70
C PRO A 104 1.42 -10.47 -37.75
N ILE A 105 0.38 -11.32 -37.62
CA ILE A 105 -0.80 -11.03 -36.78
C ILE A 105 -0.52 -11.25 -35.30
N GLN A 106 0.45 -12.13 -34.97
CA GLN A 106 0.78 -12.45 -33.55
C GLN A 106 2.29 -12.54 -33.37
N PRO A 107 2.91 -11.58 -32.63
CA PRO A 107 4.33 -11.66 -32.30
C PRO A 107 4.59 -12.81 -31.32
N ALA A 108 5.58 -13.66 -31.63
CA ALA A 108 6.08 -14.66 -30.71
C ALA A 108 7.17 -14.05 -29.82
N PHE A 109 7.14 -14.34 -28.53
CA PHE A 109 8.13 -13.83 -27.57
C PHE A 109 8.98 -14.97 -27.02
N ARG A 110 10.30 -14.72 -26.89
CA ARG A 110 11.24 -15.57 -26.15
C ARG A 110 11.38 -15.02 -24.74
N GLY A 111 11.16 -15.84 -23.75
CA GLY A 111 11.42 -15.54 -22.35
C GLY A 111 11.05 -16.71 -21.49
N ARG A 112 11.90 -17.04 -20.52
CA ARG A 112 11.50 -17.89 -19.41
C ARG A 112 10.48 -17.09 -18.63
N ARG A 113 9.26 -17.63 -18.42
CA ARG A 113 8.30 -17.05 -17.48
C ARG A 113 9.01 -16.93 -16.14
N PRO A 114 9.18 -15.74 -15.55
CA PRO A 114 9.69 -15.65 -14.19
C PRO A 114 8.76 -16.51 -13.33
N GLY A 115 9.32 -17.47 -12.60
CA GLY A 115 8.53 -18.25 -11.65
C GLY A 115 7.94 -17.28 -10.61
N SER A 116 6.68 -17.48 -10.25
CA SER A 116 6.11 -16.70 -9.14
C SER A 116 6.94 -16.92 -7.88
N PRO A 117 7.35 -15.86 -7.18
CA PRO A 117 8.10 -16.00 -5.93
C PRO A 117 7.23 -16.58 -4.82
N ASP A 118 7.88 -17.03 -3.76
CA ASP A 118 7.24 -17.31 -2.48
C ASP A 118 7.17 -16.00 -1.68
N LEU A 119 6.12 -15.81 -0.90
CA LEU A 119 5.97 -14.71 0.04
C LEU A 119 5.89 -15.26 1.45
N VAL A 120 6.76 -14.77 2.31
CA VAL A 120 6.70 -14.98 3.76
C VAL A 120 6.50 -13.59 4.40
N ALA A 121 5.43 -13.42 5.17
CA ALA A 121 5.15 -12.17 5.86
C ALA A 121 5.11 -12.39 7.37
N LEU A 122 5.89 -11.61 8.11
CA LEU A 122 5.89 -11.50 9.57
C LEU A 122 5.18 -10.23 9.97
N CYS A 123 4.06 -10.35 10.68
CA CYS A 123 3.17 -9.25 11.04
C CYS A 123 3.16 -9.04 12.54
N ASP A 124 3.66 -7.93 13.00
CA ASP A 124 3.55 -7.51 14.40
C ASP A 124 2.08 -7.20 14.72
N CYS A 125 1.54 -7.89 15.72
CA CYS A 125 0.18 -7.72 16.21
C CYS A 125 0.12 -7.06 17.59
N SER A 126 1.23 -6.47 18.05
CA SER A 126 1.22 -5.68 19.27
C SER A 126 0.25 -4.51 19.17
N HIS A 127 -0.23 -4.05 20.32
CA HIS A 127 -1.26 -3.02 20.40
C HIS A 127 -0.92 -1.74 19.60
N SER A 128 0.35 -1.33 19.59
CA SER A 128 0.82 -0.12 18.89
C SER A 128 0.63 -0.15 17.36
N VAL A 129 0.61 -1.34 16.77
CA VAL A 129 0.61 -1.52 15.31
C VAL A 129 -0.57 -2.35 14.79
N ALA A 130 -1.48 -2.79 15.65
CA ALA A 130 -2.59 -3.68 15.29
C ALA A 130 -3.45 -3.14 14.12
N THR A 131 -3.76 -1.83 14.13
CA THR A 131 -4.51 -1.17 13.04
C THR A 131 -3.77 -1.26 11.70
N ALA A 132 -2.46 -0.97 11.72
CA ALA A 132 -1.63 -1.04 10.52
C ALA A 132 -1.56 -2.47 9.97
N THR A 133 -1.40 -3.46 10.84
CA THR A 133 -1.34 -4.88 10.49
C THR A 133 -2.67 -5.38 9.91
N ARG A 134 -3.82 -4.96 10.45
CA ARG A 134 -5.14 -5.25 9.88
C ARG A 134 -5.23 -4.81 8.41
N PHE A 135 -4.87 -3.55 8.13
CA PHE A 135 -4.93 -3.02 6.76
C PHE A 135 -3.87 -3.64 5.85
N PHE A 136 -2.68 -3.95 6.38
CA PHE A 136 -1.64 -4.64 5.63
C PHE A 136 -2.15 -5.99 5.11
N VAL A 137 -2.74 -6.82 5.96
CA VAL A 137 -3.27 -8.13 5.57
C VAL A 137 -4.42 -7.98 4.57
N SER A 138 -5.34 -7.04 4.81
CA SER A 138 -6.46 -6.75 3.91
C SER A 138 -6.01 -6.32 2.51
N LEU A 139 -4.92 -5.55 2.41
CA LEU A 139 -4.32 -5.15 1.12
C LEU A 139 -3.53 -6.29 0.46
N LEU A 140 -2.89 -7.16 1.25
CA LEU A 140 -2.05 -8.24 0.76
C LEU A 140 -2.86 -9.45 0.30
N HIS A 141 -3.95 -9.78 1.00
CA HIS A 141 -4.75 -10.97 0.73
C HIS A 141 -5.15 -11.14 -0.75
N PRO A 142 -5.69 -10.13 -1.46
CA PRO A 142 -6.04 -10.29 -2.87
C PRO A 142 -4.85 -10.52 -3.81
N ALA A 143 -3.62 -10.33 -3.32
CA ALA A 143 -2.40 -10.55 -4.09
C ALA A 143 -1.86 -11.99 -4.00
N HIS A 144 -2.44 -12.87 -3.16
CA HIS A 144 -1.96 -14.24 -2.95
C HIS A 144 -1.79 -15.04 -4.25
N THR A 145 -2.66 -14.83 -5.24
CA THR A 145 -2.63 -15.52 -6.54
C THR A 145 -1.39 -15.21 -7.39
N PHE A 146 -0.59 -14.20 -7.03
CA PHE A 146 0.64 -13.82 -7.75
C PHE A 146 1.89 -14.51 -7.21
N PHE A 147 1.76 -15.18 -6.08
CA PHE A 147 2.83 -15.92 -5.44
C PHE A 147 2.63 -17.41 -5.63
N ARG A 148 3.73 -18.17 -5.64
CA ARG A 148 3.67 -19.63 -5.66
C ARG A 148 3.15 -20.18 -4.34
N ARG A 149 3.60 -19.59 -3.23
CA ARG A 149 3.15 -19.86 -1.86
C ARG A 149 3.12 -18.56 -1.09
N VAL A 150 2.15 -18.44 -0.19
CA VAL A 150 2.07 -17.34 0.78
C VAL A 150 2.00 -17.95 2.17
N ARG A 151 2.89 -17.52 3.05
CA ARG A 151 2.90 -17.90 4.46
C ARG A 151 2.84 -16.62 5.28
N LEU A 152 1.84 -16.51 6.11
CA LEU A 152 1.59 -15.36 6.99
C LEU A 152 1.84 -15.79 8.43
N PHE A 153 2.56 -14.97 9.16
CA PHE A 153 2.82 -15.14 10.58
C PHE A 153 2.44 -13.88 11.33
N ALA A 154 1.59 -14.00 12.34
CA ALA A 154 1.34 -12.96 13.32
C ALA A 154 2.27 -13.19 14.51
N PHE A 155 2.72 -12.12 15.14
CA PHE A 155 3.53 -12.24 16.35
C PHE A 155 3.32 -11.07 17.31
N VAL A 156 3.62 -11.31 18.57
CA VAL A 156 3.96 -10.32 19.59
C VAL A 156 5.33 -10.70 20.16
N ASP A 157 5.46 -11.88 20.73
CA ASP A 157 6.72 -12.44 21.25
C ASP A 157 7.14 -13.75 20.59
N GLN A 158 6.23 -14.38 19.83
CA GLN A 158 6.47 -15.61 19.04
C GLN A 158 5.71 -15.56 17.72
N PRO A 159 6.28 -16.11 16.63
CA PRO A 159 5.59 -16.20 15.36
C PRO A 159 4.57 -17.35 15.38
N ILE A 160 3.32 -17.00 15.15
CA ILE A 160 2.20 -17.94 14.97
C ILE A 160 1.77 -17.89 13.52
N GLU A 161 1.73 -19.04 12.86
CA GLU A 161 1.26 -19.10 11.48
C GLU A 161 -0.23 -18.83 11.41
N MET A 162 -0.64 -18.11 10.34
CA MET A 162 -2.01 -17.70 10.09
C MET A 162 -2.50 -18.28 8.78
N SER A 163 -3.75 -18.76 8.74
CA SER A 163 -4.49 -18.95 7.50
C SER A 163 -5.48 -17.80 7.26
N VAL A 164 -5.96 -17.71 6.04
CA VAL A 164 -7.07 -16.82 5.70
C VAL A 164 -8.25 -17.68 5.30
N GLU A 165 -9.26 -17.70 6.14
CA GLU A 165 -10.50 -18.46 5.95
C GLU A 165 -11.65 -17.44 5.84
N ASP A 166 -12.37 -17.47 4.71
CA ASP A 166 -13.47 -16.55 4.41
C ASP A 166 -13.13 -15.04 4.60
N GLY A 167 -11.87 -14.68 4.30
CA GLY A 167 -11.38 -13.30 4.47
C GLY A 167 -10.97 -12.94 5.90
N THR A 168 -11.07 -13.87 6.84
CA THR A 168 -10.67 -13.70 8.24
C THR A 168 -9.34 -14.39 8.50
N LEU A 169 -8.48 -13.76 9.30
CA LEU A 169 -7.22 -14.35 9.76
C LEU A 169 -7.50 -15.33 10.90
N VAL A 170 -7.10 -16.58 10.71
CA VAL A 170 -7.23 -17.64 11.71
C VAL A 170 -5.85 -18.09 12.15
N PRO A 171 -5.49 -17.96 13.44
CA PRO A 171 -4.21 -18.40 13.95
C PRO A 171 -4.16 -19.92 14.12
N HIS A 172 -3.04 -20.55 13.73
CA HIS A 172 -2.78 -21.97 13.97
C HIS A 172 -2.15 -22.23 15.35
N GLY A 173 -2.44 -21.38 16.33
CA GLY A 173 -1.93 -21.48 17.69
C GLY A 173 -2.43 -20.33 18.57
N GLN A 174 -1.96 -20.29 19.81
CA GLN A 174 -2.30 -19.18 20.71
C GLN A 174 -1.41 -17.97 20.42
N LEU A 175 -2.03 -16.86 20.06
CA LEU A 175 -1.38 -15.55 19.94
C LEU A 175 -1.69 -14.76 21.24
N ASP A 176 -0.67 -14.56 22.06
CA ASP A 176 -0.80 -13.75 23.27
C ASP A 176 -0.67 -12.27 22.93
N LEU A 177 -1.81 -11.59 22.81
CA LEU A 177 -1.86 -10.16 22.52
C LEU A 177 -1.46 -9.28 23.70
N TYR A 178 -1.37 -9.85 24.91
CA TYR A 178 -0.94 -9.14 26.13
C TYR A 178 0.55 -9.30 26.40
N ALA A 179 1.23 -10.17 25.66
CA ALA A 179 2.67 -10.32 25.77
C ALA A 179 3.38 -9.00 25.40
N ARG A 180 4.59 -8.82 25.93
CA ARG A 180 5.47 -7.72 25.52
C ARG A 180 6.23 -8.11 24.26
N SER A 181 6.20 -7.26 23.26
CA SER A 181 6.92 -7.48 21.99
C SER A 181 8.37 -7.85 22.21
N ASP A 182 8.81 -8.91 21.52
CA ASP A 182 10.17 -9.42 21.53
C ASP A 182 10.59 -9.89 20.14
N PHE A 183 10.99 -8.95 19.31
CA PHE A 183 11.45 -9.27 17.94
C PHE A 183 12.63 -10.24 17.93
N GLY A 184 13.54 -10.14 18.91
CA GLY A 184 14.68 -11.05 18.99
C GLY A 184 14.23 -12.50 19.18
N ARG A 185 13.30 -12.75 20.08
CA ARG A 185 12.71 -14.08 20.32
C ARG A 185 11.92 -14.56 19.09
N VAL A 186 11.16 -13.66 18.44
CA VAL A 186 10.47 -13.98 17.18
C VAL A 186 11.46 -14.48 16.13
N LEU A 187 12.58 -13.79 15.93
CA LEU A 187 13.60 -14.19 14.95
C LEU A 187 14.27 -15.53 15.30
N VAL A 188 14.53 -15.78 16.60
CA VAL A 188 15.07 -17.06 17.08
C VAL A 188 14.09 -18.19 16.80
N THR A 189 12.84 -18.06 17.22
CA THR A 189 11.80 -19.08 17.02
C THR A 189 11.51 -19.29 15.54
N PHE A 190 11.51 -18.22 14.75
CA PHE A 190 11.32 -18.32 13.30
C PHE A 190 12.45 -19.11 12.64
N ARG A 191 13.69 -18.86 13.02
CA ARG A 191 14.84 -19.65 12.55
C ARG A 191 14.66 -21.13 12.88
N GLU A 192 14.33 -21.46 14.12
CA GLU A 192 14.25 -22.84 14.58
C GLU A 192 13.14 -23.64 13.90
N ARG A 193 12.00 -23.02 13.64
CA ARG A 193 10.79 -23.72 13.15
C ARG A 193 10.53 -23.53 11.66
N TYR A 194 10.95 -22.42 11.07
CA TYR A 194 10.47 -21.96 9.76
C TYR A 194 11.57 -21.52 8.80
N GLU A 195 12.86 -21.64 9.15
CA GLU A 195 13.97 -21.21 8.28
C GLU A 195 13.94 -21.89 6.91
N SER A 196 13.43 -23.11 6.81
CA SER A 196 13.28 -23.85 5.54
C SER A 196 12.34 -23.18 4.54
N LEU A 197 11.51 -22.23 4.97
CA LEU A 197 10.67 -21.42 4.08
C LEU A 197 11.47 -20.35 3.32
N LEU A 198 12.66 -20.00 3.84
CA LEU A 198 13.51 -18.96 3.28
C LEU A 198 14.44 -19.54 2.21
N ASN A 199 14.29 -19.09 0.98
CA ASN A 199 15.14 -19.50 -0.14
C ASN A 199 15.27 -18.36 -1.15
N ARG A 200 16.14 -18.52 -2.16
CA ARG A 200 16.44 -17.49 -3.19
C ARG A 200 15.23 -17.05 -4.02
N ASN A 201 14.09 -17.70 -3.90
CA ASN A 201 12.85 -17.28 -4.54
C ASN A 201 11.87 -16.63 -3.55
N THR A 202 12.20 -16.55 -2.26
CA THR A 202 11.35 -16.00 -1.22
C THR A 202 11.51 -14.48 -1.09
N ILE A 203 10.39 -13.76 -1.03
CA ILE A 203 10.33 -12.39 -0.53
C ILE A 203 9.94 -12.48 0.95
N LEU A 204 10.81 -11.99 1.83
CA LEU A 204 10.51 -11.86 3.26
C LEU A 204 10.05 -10.43 3.54
N LEU A 205 8.81 -10.30 3.99
CA LEU A 205 8.15 -9.02 4.28
C LEU A 205 7.88 -8.94 5.79
N ILE A 206 8.40 -7.91 6.45
CA ILE A 206 8.19 -7.69 7.87
C ILE A 206 7.38 -6.41 8.04
N MET A 207 6.31 -6.48 8.83
CA MET A 207 5.47 -5.34 9.23
C MET A 207 5.59 -5.16 10.74
N GLY A 208 6.09 -4.01 11.19
CA GLY A 208 6.23 -3.71 12.61
C GLY A 208 7.05 -2.44 12.89
N ASP A 209 6.93 -1.91 14.09
CA ASP A 209 7.57 -0.66 14.54
C ASP A 209 8.99 -0.86 15.11
N ALA A 210 9.45 -2.10 15.15
CA ALA A 210 10.75 -2.49 15.71
C ALA A 210 10.91 -2.14 17.21
N ARG A 211 9.82 -2.04 17.97
CA ARG A 211 9.87 -1.87 19.42
C ARG A 211 10.11 -3.20 20.07
N ASN A 212 11.21 -3.29 20.83
CA ASN A 212 11.72 -4.58 21.31
C ASN A 212 11.77 -4.68 22.84
N ASN A 213 11.14 -3.77 23.56
CA ASN A 213 11.13 -3.72 25.03
C ASN A 213 12.53 -3.85 25.64
N ARG A 214 13.55 -3.25 24.99
CA ARG A 214 14.98 -3.29 25.39
C ARG A 214 15.59 -4.70 25.48
N ARG A 215 14.97 -5.69 24.79
CA ARG A 215 15.50 -7.06 24.70
C ARG A 215 16.54 -7.15 23.59
N PRO A 216 17.38 -8.19 23.55
CA PRO A 216 18.38 -8.39 22.49
C PRO A 216 17.70 -8.46 21.11
N PRO A 217 18.06 -7.61 20.14
CA PRO A 217 17.35 -7.53 18.86
C PRO A 217 17.64 -8.68 17.91
N ARG A 218 18.74 -9.45 18.13
CA ARG A 218 19.13 -10.55 17.27
C ARG A 218 19.19 -10.19 15.77
N ALA A 219 19.73 -9.03 15.48
CA ALA A 219 19.90 -8.55 14.11
C ALA A 219 20.85 -9.43 13.26
N ASP A 220 21.69 -10.22 13.92
CA ASP A 220 22.48 -11.29 13.31
C ASP A 220 21.62 -12.29 12.52
N LEU A 221 20.47 -12.68 13.10
CA LEU A 221 19.53 -13.59 12.45
C LEU A 221 18.83 -12.93 11.27
N LEU A 222 18.44 -11.66 11.40
CA LEU A 222 17.84 -10.94 10.29
C LEU A 222 18.81 -10.79 9.11
N ALA A 223 20.10 -10.50 9.39
CA ALA A 223 21.15 -10.47 8.37
C ALA A 223 21.33 -11.84 7.70
N ARG A 224 21.28 -12.94 8.46
CA ARG A 224 21.30 -14.31 7.92
C ARG A 224 20.10 -14.55 7.00
N PHE A 225 18.87 -14.20 7.42
CA PHE A 225 17.68 -14.35 6.59
C PHE A 225 17.81 -13.56 5.28
N ARG A 226 18.35 -12.32 5.35
CA ARG A 226 18.62 -11.51 4.15
C ARG A 226 19.48 -12.23 3.13
N THR A 227 20.50 -12.96 3.54
CA THR A 227 21.38 -13.72 2.62
C THR A 227 20.69 -14.93 2.01
N ALA A 228 19.68 -15.48 2.67
CA ALA A 228 18.95 -16.67 2.21
C ALA A 228 17.83 -16.34 1.22
N VAL A 229 17.23 -15.15 1.31
CA VAL A 229 16.06 -14.79 0.52
C VAL A 229 16.40 -14.00 -0.75
N ARG A 230 15.42 -13.86 -1.63
CA ARG A 230 15.49 -12.98 -2.80
C ARG A 230 15.52 -11.51 -2.40
N GLN A 231 14.65 -11.13 -1.45
CA GLN A 231 14.50 -9.76 -0.96
C GLN A 231 13.95 -9.78 0.45
N LEU A 232 14.50 -8.92 1.32
CA LEU A 232 13.97 -8.63 2.63
C LEU A 232 13.51 -7.18 2.70
N VAL A 233 12.22 -6.98 2.96
CA VAL A 233 11.59 -5.67 3.04
C VAL A 233 10.98 -5.47 4.43
N TRP A 234 11.24 -4.34 5.04
CA TRP A 234 10.60 -3.93 6.28
C TRP A 234 9.63 -2.76 6.03
N LEU A 235 8.40 -2.92 6.48
CA LEU A 235 7.37 -1.88 6.48
C LEU A 235 7.20 -1.38 7.91
N ASN A 236 7.56 -0.14 8.18
CA ASN A 236 7.39 0.43 9.51
C ASN A 236 6.17 1.36 9.54
N PRO A 237 5.16 1.06 10.37
CA PRO A 237 3.92 1.84 10.47
C PRO A 237 4.04 3.12 11.30
N GLU A 238 5.22 3.40 11.87
CA GLU A 238 5.47 4.64 12.57
C GLU A 238 6.06 5.73 11.67
N PRO A 239 5.83 7.02 11.98
CA PRO A 239 6.57 8.12 11.38
C PRO A 239 8.08 7.98 11.60
N ILE A 240 8.89 8.46 10.63
CA ILE A 240 10.36 8.31 10.65
C ILE A 240 10.98 8.93 11.92
N GLU A 241 10.38 9.99 12.43
CA GLU A 241 10.81 10.71 13.63
C GLU A 241 10.72 9.84 14.90
N ARG A 242 9.90 8.79 14.85
CA ARG A 242 9.75 7.84 15.97
C ARG A 242 10.69 6.63 15.87
N TRP A 243 11.31 6.42 14.73
CA TRP A 243 12.28 5.35 14.56
C TRP A 243 13.51 5.62 15.45
N ASN A 244 13.93 4.62 16.19
CA ASN A 244 15.01 4.71 17.18
C ASN A 244 14.71 5.60 18.39
N THR A 245 13.43 5.91 18.66
CA THR A 245 13.03 6.55 19.92
C THR A 245 12.47 5.52 20.89
N GLY A 246 12.68 5.74 22.18
CA GLY A 246 12.22 4.84 23.24
C GLY A 246 12.94 3.49 23.19
N ASP A 247 12.22 2.43 22.87
CA ASP A 247 12.70 1.05 22.77
C ASP A 247 12.75 0.51 21.32
N SER A 248 12.48 1.37 20.32
CA SER A 248 12.61 1.01 18.92
C SER A 248 14.07 0.83 18.53
N VAL A 249 14.38 -0.28 17.87
CA VAL A 249 15.73 -0.64 17.42
C VAL A 249 15.84 -0.65 15.89
N MET A 250 15.05 0.21 15.21
CA MET A 250 14.95 0.21 13.75
C MET A 250 16.28 0.43 13.04
N SER A 251 17.17 1.29 13.59
CA SER A 251 18.52 1.51 13.01
C SER A 251 19.35 0.23 12.95
N THR A 252 19.17 -0.66 13.91
CA THR A 252 19.86 -1.95 13.99
C THR A 252 19.34 -2.89 12.90
N TYR A 253 18.03 -3.00 12.73
CA TYR A 253 17.42 -3.86 11.71
C TYR A 253 17.58 -3.33 10.29
N ARG A 254 17.61 -2.01 10.11
CA ARG A 254 17.78 -1.37 8.78
C ARG A 254 18.96 -1.90 8.00
N ARG A 255 20.07 -2.21 8.67
CA ARG A 255 21.30 -2.70 8.04
C ARG A 255 21.13 -4.08 7.38
N ALA A 256 20.17 -4.84 7.85
CA ALA A 256 19.87 -6.18 7.35
C ALA A 256 18.75 -6.18 6.28
N CYS A 257 18.11 -5.04 6.00
CA CYS A 257 17.02 -4.95 5.03
C CYS A 257 17.52 -4.48 3.66
N ASP A 258 16.93 -5.01 2.58
CA ASP A 258 17.10 -4.44 1.24
C ASP A 258 16.35 -3.13 1.09
N GLU A 259 15.13 -3.08 1.63
CA GLU A 259 14.31 -1.89 1.65
C GLU A 259 13.65 -1.74 3.03
N LEU A 260 13.71 -0.52 3.56
CA LEU A 260 12.96 -0.09 4.72
C LEU A 260 12.02 1.02 4.26
N LEU A 261 10.73 0.78 4.36
CA LEU A 261 9.69 1.67 3.85
C LEU A 261 8.79 2.14 4.99
N ARG A 262 8.51 3.42 5.02
CA ARG A 262 7.47 3.97 5.87
C ARG A 262 6.10 3.51 5.37
N ALA A 263 5.24 3.09 6.29
CA ALA A 263 3.89 2.61 6.03
C ALA A 263 2.93 3.07 7.13
N ALA A 264 3.02 4.36 7.52
CA ALA A 264 2.30 4.94 8.64
C ALA A 264 0.86 5.35 8.29
N THR A 265 0.49 5.34 7.00
CA THR A 265 -0.84 5.66 6.49
C THR A 265 -1.28 4.61 5.47
N ILE A 266 -2.57 4.54 5.16
CA ILE A 266 -3.07 3.65 4.10
C ILE A 266 -2.42 3.95 2.75
N GLN A 267 -2.22 5.22 2.44
CA GLN A 267 -1.58 5.64 1.18
C GLN A 267 -0.14 5.13 1.09
N GLU A 268 0.64 5.29 2.15
CA GLU A 268 2.03 4.85 2.22
C GLU A 268 2.14 3.33 2.18
N LEU A 269 1.31 2.64 2.96
CA LEU A 269 1.24 1.18 2.97
C LEU A 269 0.94 0.62 1.58
N HIS A 270 -0.06 1.16 0.90
CA HIS A 270 -0.39 0.75 -0.47
C HIS A 270 0.76 1.04 -1.45
N ALA A 271 1.42 2.20 -1.33
CA ALA A 271 2.57 2.55 -2.17
C ALA A 271 3.77 1.62 -1.91
N ALA A 272 4.05 1.31 -0.64
CA ALA A 272 5.11 0.40 -0.23
C ALA A 272 4.88 -1.01 -0.77
N LEU A 273 3.67 -1.57 -0.62
CA LEU A 273 3.32 -2.87 -1.19
C LEU A 273 3.47 -2.89 -2.72
N ARG A 274 3.02 -1.84 -3.39
CA ARG A 274 3.23 -1.71 -4.84
C ARG A 274 4.71 -1.70 -5.20
N ARG A 275 5.55 -1.00 -4.44
CA ARG A 275 6.98 -0.89 -4.71
C ARG A 275 7.70 -2.22 -4.55
N CYS A 276 7.48 -2.92 -3.43
CA CYS A 276 8.20 -4.17 -3.15
C CYS A 276 7.67 -5.36 -3.95
N LEU A 277 6.36 -5.44 -4.22
CA LEU A 277 5.76 -6.59 -4.90
C LEU A 277 5.63 -6.44 -6.42
N THR A 278 5.95 -5.29 -7.01
CA THR A 278 5.96 -5.13 -8.47
C THR A 278 7.31 -5.38 -9.13
N ARG A 279 8.35 -5.60 -8.37
CA ARG A 279 9.68 -6.01 -8.86
C ARG A 279 9.81 -7.53 -9.06
N ILE A 280 8.68 -8.21 -9.04
CA ILE A 280 8.53 -9.67 -9.21
C ILE A 280 8.73 -10.09 -10.66
#